data_cfae9e44eb83100ecfc438f6b6ef5efa
#
_entry.id   cfae9e44eb83100ecfc438f6b6ef5efa
#
_cell.length_a   1.000
_cell.length_b   1.000
_cell.length_c   1.000
_cell.angle_alpha   90.00
_cell.angle_beta   90.00
_cell.angle_gamma   90.00
#
_symmetry.space_group_name_H-M   'P 1'
#
loop_
_entity.id
_entity.type
_entity.pdbx_description
1 polymer ?
#
loop_
_entity_poly.entity_id
_entity_poly.type
_entity_poly.pdbx_seq_one_letter_code
_entity_poly.pdbx_strand_id
1 'polypeptide(L)'
;MTLEENKALARRAIDEIWSKGNLAVGPDIYSPNFVSHQHSHPDIGDVRGLSALIEFVREFREAFPDFHDTIDDQVAEGDKVVTRFTSTGTHRGTLMGLQPTNKRACWMGIVIDRIEEGKIVEEWVSWDLSGMMQQLGGIP
;
A
#
# COMPACT_ATOMS: atom_id res chain seq x y z
N MET A 1 10.51 -11.24 -17.59
CA MET A 1 11.19 -11.01 -16.31
C MET A 1 11.19 -12.29 -15.48
N THR A 2 12.21 -12.49 -14.68
CA THR A 2 12.28 -13.63 -13.78
C THR A 2 11.41 -13.41 -12.54
N LEU A 3 11.13 -14.48 -11.80
CA LEU A 3 10.41 -14.37 -10.52
C LEU A 3 11.15 -13.45 -9.53
N GLU A 4 12.47 -13.52 -9.51
CA GLU A 4 13.28 -12.65 -8.64
C GLU A 4 13.19 -11.19 -9.04
N GLU A 5 13.17 -10.88 -10.33
CA GLU A 5 12.99 -9.52 -10.83
C GLU A 5 11.58 -9.00 -10.48
N ASN A 6 10.56 -9.86 -10.60
CA ASN A 6 9.19 -9.50 -10.22
C ASN A 6 9.08 -9.21 -8.72
N LYS A 7 9.72 -10.03 -7.89
CA LYS A 7 9.76 -9.79 -6.44
C LYS A 7 10.46 -8.48 -6.12
N ALA A 8 11.56 -8.18 -6.81
CA ALA A 8 12.30 -6.93 -6.62
C ALA A 8 11.45 -5.72 -6.97
N LEU A 9 10.65 -5.80 -8.04
CA LEU A 9 9.75 -4.72 -8.44
C LEU A 9 8.66 -4.50 -7.38
N ALA A 10 8.04 -5.57 -6.90
CA ALA A 10 7.02 -5.49 -5.85
C ALA A 10 7.60 -4.90 -4.55
N ARG A 11 8.82 -5.30 -4.19
CA ARG A 11 9.54 -4.76 -3.03
C ARG A 11 9.82 -3.27 -3.21
N ARG A 12 10.23 -2.86 -4.40
CA ARG A 12 10.52 -1.46 -4.71
C ARG A 12 9.28 -0.60 -4.54
N ALA A 13 8.10 -1.10 -4.93
CA ALA A 13 6.83 -0.39 -4.75
C ALA A 13 6.58 -0.09 -3.27
N ILE A 14 6.79 -1.05 -2.40
CA ILE A 14 6.58 -0.88 -0.97
C ILE A 14 7.63 0.04 -0.36
N ASP A 15 8.90 -0.19 -0.67
CA ASP A 15 10.00 0.57 -0.06
C ASP A 15 10.06 2.03 -0.54
N GLU A 16 9.94 2.26 -1.86
CA GLU A 16 10.08 3.60 -2.43
C GLU A 16 8.80 4.41 -2.34
N ILE A 17 7.67 3.85 -2.75
CA ILE A 17 6.42 4.59 -2.83
C ILE A 17 5.80 4.75 -1.44
N TRP A 18 5.57 3.64 -0.75
CA TRP A 18 4.86 3.67 0.53
C TRP A 18 5.74 4.12 1.70
N SER A 19 6.88 3.49 1.91
CA SER A 19 7.72 3.77 3.08
C SER A 19 8.47 5.10 2.96
N LYS A 20 9.07 5.37 1.79
CA LYS A 20 9.86 6.59 1.58
C LYS A 20 9.05 7.76 1.05
N GLY A 21 7.89 7.51 0.45
CA GLY A 21 7.10 8.55 -0.18
C GLY A 21 7.76 9.13 -1.44
N ASN A 22 8.63 8.36 -2.09
CA ASN A 22 9.29 8.78 -3.32
C ASN A 22 8.35 8.56 -4.51
N LEU A 23 7.36 9.44 -4.65
CA LEU A 23 6.29 9.29 -5.64
C LEU A 23 6.79 9.48 -7.08
N ALA A 24 7.93 10.15 -7.26
CA ALA A 24 8.50 10.41 -8.58
C ALA A 24 8.91 9.13 -9.33
N VAL A 25 9.19 8.04 -8.61
CA VAL A 25 9.53 6.76 -9.25
C VAL A 25 8.30 5.94 -9.65
N GLY A 26 7.10 6.43 -9.38
CA GLY A 26 5.85 5.74 -9.75
C GLY A 26 5.82 5.22 -11.18
N PRO A 27 6.13 6.07 -12.19
CA PRO A 27 6.12 5.61 -13.60
C PRO A 27 7.12 4.51 -13.92
N ASP A 28 8.16 4.32 -13.11
CA ASP A 28 9.14 3.24 -13.28
C ASP A 28 8.60 1.91 -12.77
N ILE A 29 7.61 1.95 -11.89
CA ILE A 29 7.10 0.77 -11.16
C ILE A 29 5.73 0.35 -11.69
N TYR A 30 4.84 1.32 -11.92
CA TYR A 30 3.45 1.07 -12.26
C TYR A 30 3.12 1.46 -13.69
N SER A 31 2.22 0.70 -14.30
CA SER A 31 1.60 1.10 -15.57
C SER A 31 0.72 2.34 -15.35
N PRO A 32 0.63 3.25 -16.34
CA PRO A 32 -0.31 4.37 -16.24
C PRO A 32 -1.77 3.95 -16.00
N ASN A 33 -2.14 2.77 -16.51
CA ASN A 33 -3.50 2.22 -16.40
C ASN A 33 -3.65 1.22 -15.25
N PHE A 34 -2.75 1.29 -14.29
CA PHE A 34 -2.76 0.45 -13.09
C PHE A 34 -4.11 0.50 -12.37
N VAL A 35 -4.52 -0.64 -11.81
CA VAL A 35 -5.71 -0.74 -10.97
C VAL A 35 -5.37 -1.45 -9.68
N SER A 36 -5.73 -0.85 -8.56
CA SER A 36 -5.63 -1.46 -7.24
C SER A 36 -7.03 -1.78 -6.72
N HIS A 37 -7.25 -3.06 -6.44
CA HIS A 37 -8.52 -3.52 -5.86
C HIS A 37 -8.36 -3.52 -4.33
N GLN A 38 -9.01 -2.55 -3.68
CA GLN A 38 -8.95 -2.37 -2.24
C GLN A 38 -10.12 -3.11 -1.59
N HIS A 39 -9.83 -4.16 -0.82
CA HIS A 39 -10.86 -5.02 -0.24
C HIS A 39 -10.97 -4.91 1.28
N SER A 40 -10.26 -3.97 1.90
CA SER A 40 -10.23 -3.84 3.36
C SER A 40 -11.49 -3.24 3.95
N HIS A 41 -12.24 -2.47 3.17
CA HIS A 41 -13.48 -1.84 3.60
C HIS A 41 -14.39 -1.58 2.41
N PRO A 42 -15.73 -1.79 2.54
CA PRO A 42 -16.67 -1.57 1.44
C PRO A 42 -16.68 -0.14 0.90
N ASP A 43 -16.35 0.84 1.73
CA ASP A 43 -16.35 2.26 1.34
C ASP A 43 -15.07 2.69 0.63
N ILE A 44 -14.04 1.84 0.62
CA ILE A 44 -12.81 2.08 -0.15
C ILE A 44 -13.00 1.41 -1.50
N GLY A 45 -13.16 2.21 -2.54
CA GLY A 45 -13.30 1.70 -3.90
C GLY A 45 -11.96 1.34 -4.51
N ASP A 46 -12.01 0.81 -5.74
CA ASP A 46 -10.81 0.56 -6.52
C ASP A 46 -10.07 1.88 -6.79
N VAL A 47 -8.73 1.81 -6.75
CA VAL A 47 -7.87 2.91 -7.15
C VAL A 47 -7.47 2.68 -8.60
N ARG A 48 -7.90 3.56 -9.51
CA ARG A 48 -7.70 3.39 -10.95
C ARG A 48 -6.73 4.45 -11.48
N GLY A 49 -5.64 3.97 -12.05
CA GLY A 49 -4.61 4.81 -12.64
C GLY A 49 -3.54 5.23 -11.66
N LEU A 50 -2.35 5.52 -12.20
CA LEU A 50 -1.18 5.90 -11.39
C LEU A 50 -1.41 7.21 -10.63
N SER A 51 -2.06 8.19 -11.27
CA SER A 51 -2.33 9.48 -10.61
C SER A 51 -3.20 9.32 -9.36
N ALA A 52 -4.21 8.45 -9.43
CA ALA A 52 -5.08 8.17 -8.29
C ALA A 52 -4.32 7.44 -7.18
N LEU A 53 -3.43 6.51 -7.55
CA LEU A 53 -2.60 5.82 -6.59
C LEU A 53 -1.68 6.79 -5.85
N ILE A 54 -1.03 7.69 -6.59
CA ILE A 54 -0.14 8.70 -6.00
C ILE A 54 -0.89 9.56 -4.99
N GLU A 55 -2.10 9.99 -5.33
CA GLU A 55 -2.93 10.79 -4.42
C GLU A 55 -3.33 9.99 -3.18
N PHE A 56 -3.70 8.73 -3.36
CA PHE A 56 -4.05 7.82 -2.26
C PHE A 56 -2.87 7.66 -1.29
N VAL A 57 -1.67 7.42 -1.81
CA VAL A 57 -0.44 7.31 -1.00
C VAL A 57 -0.16 8.61 -0.26
N ARG A 58 -0.30 9.74 -0.97
CA ARG A 58 -0.04 11.06 -0.38
C ARG A 58 -0.96 11.32 0.82
N GLU A 59 -2.25 11.07 0.68
CA GLU A 59 -3.23 11.23 1.76
C GLU A 59 -2.89 10.34 2.95
N PHE A 60 -2.51 9.11 2.68
CA PHE A 60 -2.17 8.16 3.74
C PHE A 60 -0.91 8.59 4.49
N ARG A 61 0.09 9.07 3.76
CA ARG A 61 1.34 9.55 4.37
C ARG A 61 1.16 10.89 5.09
N GLU A 62 0.22 11.72 4.68
CA GLU A 62 -0.14 12.93 5.45
C GLU A 62 -0.78 12.56 6.78
N ALA A 63 -1.60 11.52 6.79
CA ALA A 63 -2.20 11.01 8.03
C ALA A 63 -1.16 10.35 8.95
N PHE A 64 -0.17 9.67 8.37
CA PHE A 64 0.92 9.00 9.08
C PHE A 64 2.27 9.45 8.51
N PRO A 65 2.80 10.61 8.93
CA PRO A 65 4.06 11.12 8.38
C PRO A 65 5.27 10.19 8.56
N ASP A 66 5.22 9.34 9.58
CA ASP A 66 6.25 8.35 9.88
C ASP A 66 5.88 6.95 9.37
N PHE A 67 4.95 6.86 8.41
CA PHE A 67 4.50 5.59 7.85
C PHE A 67 5.69 4.74 7.37
N HIS A 68 5.69 3.47 7.76
CA HIS A 68 6.71 2.52 7.34
C HIS A 68 6.11 1.13 7.16
N ASP A 69 6.46 0.48 6.05
CA ASP A 69 6.12 -0.91 5.79
C ASP A 69 7.37 -1.78 5.94
N THR A 70 7.21 -2.89 6.66
CA THR A 70 8.20 -3.94 6.72
C THR A 70 7.68 -5.11 5.88
N ILE A 71 8.49 -5.58 4.94
CA ILE A 71 8.17 -6.76 4.14
C ILE A 71 8.52 -7.99 4.97
N ASP A 72 7.50 -8.78 5.30
CA ASP A 72 7.67 -9.97 6.12
C ASP A 72 7.93 -11.22 5.28
N ASP A 73 7.32 -11.30 4.10
CA ASP A 73 7.40 -12.50 3.26
C ASP A 73 7.01 -12.18 1.83
N GLN A 74 7.58 -12.89 0.86
CA GLN A 74 7.22 -12.79 -0.56
C GLN A 74 7.24 -14.16 -1.21
N VAL A 75 6.22 -14.45 -2.02
CA VAL A 75 6.20 -15.59 -2.91
C VAL A 75 5.80 -15.12 -4.30
N ALA A 76 6.32 -15.77 -5.33
CA ALA A 76 6.04 -15.41 -6.71
C ALA A 76 5.81 -16.66 -7.55
N GLU A 77 4.84 -16.56 -8.48
CA GLU A 77 4.55 -17.60 -9.46
C GLU A 77 3.94 -16.95 -10.70
N GLY A 78 4.41 -17.34 -11.89
CA GLY A 78 3.94 -16.76 -13.12
C GLY A 78 4.19 -15.26 -13.17
N ASP A 79 3.14 -14.47 -13.40
CA ASP A 79 3.20 -13.02 -13.46
C ASP A 79 2.79 -12.34 -12.14
N LYS A 80 2.64 -13.09 -11.05
CA LYS A 80 2.15 -12.59 -9.77
C LYS A 80 3.17 -12.69 -8.65
N VAL A 81 3.16 -11.68 -7.79
CA VAL A 81 3.95 -11.66 -6.55
C VAL A 81 3.01 -11.39 -5.39
N VAL A 82 3.10 -12.22 -4.36
CA VAL A 82 2.37 -12.03 -3.11
C VAL A 82 3.36 -11.51 -2.08
N THR A 83 3.04 -10.39 -1.46
CA THR A 83 3.85 -9.79 -0.40
C THR A 83 3.02 -9.63 0.86
N ARG A 84 3.51 -10.18 1.96
CA ARG A 84 2.94 -9.97 3.29
C ARG A 84 3.76 -8.89 3.98
N PHE A 85 3.09 -7.92 4.59
CA PHE A 85 3.77 -6.77 5.17
C PHE A 85 3.16 -6.37 6.51
N THR A 86 3.95 -5.64 7.30
CA THR A 86 3.52 -5.01 8.55
C THR A 86 3.74 -3.51 8.41
N SER A 87 2.68 -2.74 8.65
CA SER A 87 2.70 -1.29 8.57
C SER A 87 2.68 -0.67 9.96
N THR A 88 3.40 0.42 10.15
CA THR A 88 3.38 1.21 11.38
C THR A 88 3.27 2.69 11.06
N GLY A 89 2.68 3.44 11.96
CA GLY A 89 2.61 4.89 11.83
C GLY A 89 1.96 5.54 13.04
N THR A 90 2.23 6.84 13.20
CA THR A 90 1.63 7.69 14.23
C THR A 90 0.60 8.59 13.57
N HIS A 91 -0.63 8.57 14.06
CA HIS A 91 -1.77 9.29 13.48
C HIS A 91 -1.69 10.77 13.81
N ARG A 92 -1.22 11.57 12.85
CA ARG A 92 -1.01 13.02 13.01
C ARG A 92 -1.80 13.87 12.04
N GLY A 93 -2.51 13.27 11.09
CA GLY A 93 -3.38 13.95 10.13
C GLY A 93 -4.73 13.26 10.07
N THR A 94 -5.74 13.96 9.55
CA THR A 94 -7.08 13.39 9.41
C THR A 94 -7.06 12.19 8.46
N LEU A 95 -7.68 11.09 8.88
CA LEU A 95 -7.80 9.88 8.09
C LEU A 95 -9.24 9.40 8.11
N MET A 96 -9.88 9.30 6.92
CA MET A 96 -11.24 8.76 6.79
C MET A 96 -12.21 9.42 7.77
N GLY A 97 -12.09 10.75 7.94
CA GLY A 97 -12.92 11.52 8.86
C GLY A 97 -12.49 11.49 10.32
N LEU A 98 -11.51 10.66 10.68
CA LEU A 98 -11.00 10.60 12.05
C LEU A 98 -9.93 11.67 12.25
N GLN A 99 -10.17 12.56 13.22
CA GLN A 99 -9.22 13.61 13.59
C GLN A 99 -7.93 13.02 14.18
N PRO A 100 -6.79 13.71 14.07
CA PRO A 100 -5.52 13.21 14.60
C PRO A 100 -5.62 12.80 16.07
N THR A 101 -5.21 11.57 16.36
CA THR A 101 -5.24 11.02 17.73
C THR A 101 -3.87 11.04 18.39
N ASN A 102 -2.80 11.24 17.63
CA ASN A 102 -1.40 11.12 18.05
C ASN A 102 -1.03 9.73 18.58
N LYS A 103 -1.86 8.73 18.31
CA LYS A 103 -1.61 7.35 18.69
C LYS A 103 -0.83 6.62 17.60
N ARG A 104 0.05 5.73 18.02
CA ARG A 104 0.77 4.84 17.12
C ARG A 104 -0.07 3.59 16.87
N ALA A 105 -0.10 3.15 15.63
CA ALA A 105 -0.78 1.91 15.25
C ALA A 105 0.18 1.00 14.47
N CYS A 106 -0.11 -0.29 14.53
CA CYS A 106 0.61 -1.33 13.80
C CYS A 106 -0.43 -2.29 13.22
N TRP A 107 -0.35 -2.54 11.91
CA TRP A 107 -1.32 -3.45 11.26
C TRP A 107 -0.62 -4.25 10.18
N MET A 108 -1.26 -5.33 9.76
CA MET A 108 -0.71 -6.25 8.77
C MET A 108 -1.58 -6.26 7.52
N GLY A 109 -0.96 -6.64 6.40
CA GLY A 109 -1.67 -6.79 5.15
C GLY A 109 -0.96 -7.73 4.20
N ILE A 110 -1.67 -8.03 3.10
CA ILE A 110 -1.18 -8.84 2.00
C ILE A 110 -1.58 -8.15 0.72
N VAL A 111 -0.65 -8.07 -0.22
CA VAL A 111 -0.89 -7.56 -1.56
C VAL A 111 -0.46 -8.61 -2.58
N ILE A 112 -1.27 -8.77 -3.63
CA ILE A 112 -0.92 -9.57 -4.80
C ILE A 112 -0.74 -8.59 -5.95
N ASP A 113 0.46 -8.54 -6.51
CA ASP A 113 0.78 -7.71 -7.68
C ASP A 113 0.83 -8.57 -8.93
N ARG A 114 0.16 -8.13 -9.99
CA ARG A 114 0.29 -8.73 -11.34
C ARG A 114 1.18 -7.82 -12.18
N ILE A 115 2.18 -8.42 -12.82
CA ILE A 115 3.24 -7.69 -13.52
C ILE A 115 3.23 -8.05 -15.00
N GLU A 116 3.25 -7.03 -15.86
CA GLU A 116 3.38 -7.18 -17.31
C GLU A 116 4.42 -6.18 -17.81
N GLU A 117 5.32 -6.66 -18.68
CA GLU A 117 6.35 -5.81 -19.32
C GLU A 117 7.13 -4.94 -18.32
N GLY A 118 7.47 -5.54 -17.18
CA GLY A 118 8.27 -4.84 -16.16
C GLY A 118 7.54 -3.80 -15.35
N LYS A 119 6.20 -3.79 -15.37
CA LYS A 119 5.37 -2.84 -14.61
C LYS A 119 4.29 -3.59 -13.85
N ILE A 120 3.91 -3.06 -12.69
CA ILE A 120 2.73 -3.53 -11.97
C ILE A 120 1.51 -2.97 -12.69
N VAL A 121 0.63 -3.85 -13.16
CA VAL A 121 -0.57 -3.45 -13.92
C VAL A 121 -1.85 -3.58 -13.11
N GLU A 122 -1.84 -4.42 -12.09
CA GLU A 122 -3.01 -4.68 -11.27
C GLU A 122 -2.57 -5.22 -9.91
N GLU A 123 -3.32 -4.91 -8.87
CA GLU A 123 -3.06 -5.50 -7.56
C GLU A 123 -4.35 -5.71 -6.78
N TRP A 124 -4.32 -6.66 -5.87
CA TRP A 124 -5.39 -6.94 -4.89
C TRP A 124 -4.79 -6.76 -3.50
N VAL A 125 -5.40 -5.90 -2.70
CA VAL A 125 -4.86 -5.54 -1.39
C VAL A 125 -5.89 -5.84 -0.31
N SER A 126 -5.45 -6.51 0.74
CA SER A 126 -6.23 -6.70 1.96
C SER A 126 -5.34 -6.39 3.15
N TRP A 127 -5.78 -5.48 4.01
CA TRP A 127 -5.05 -5.10 5.21
C TRP A 127 -6.03 -4.84 6.36
N ASP A 128 -5.54 -4.88 7.58
CA ASP A 128 -6.37 -4.83 8.78
C ASP A 128 -6.77 -3.40 9.13
N LEU A 129 -7.68 -2.83 8.36
CA LEU A 129 -8.23 -1.49 8.59
C LEU A 129 -8.94 -1.43 9.95
N SER A 130 -9.75 -2.42 10.29
CA SER A 130 -10.47 -2.45 11.57
C SER A 130 -9.51 -2.43 12.75
N GLY A 131 -8.46 -3.24 12.71
CA GLY A 131 -7.44 -3.27 13.76
C GLY A 131 -6.72 -1.95 13.92
N MET A 132 -6.38 -1.32 12.79
CA MET A 132 -5.78 0.02 12.80
C MET A 132 -6.73 1.02 13.47
N MET A 133 -7.99 1.07 13.05
CA MET A 133 -8.97 2.02 13.57
C MET A 133 -9.23 1.81 15.05
N GLN A 134 -9.27 0.55 15.52
CA GLN A 134 -9.40 0.25 16.95
C GLN A 134 -8.23 0.81 17.75
N GLN A 135 -7.00 0.62 17.26
CA GLN A 135 -5.80 1.13 17.92
C GLN A 135 -5.81 2.65 18.02
N LEU A 136 -6.38 3.32 17.02
CA LEU A 136 -6.51 4.78 17.02
C LEU A 136 -7.70 5.26 17.84
N GLY A 137 -8.59 4.36 18.29
CA GLY A 137 -9.79 4.73 19.03
C GLY A 137 -10.94 5.20 18.14
N GLY A 138 -10.88 4.92 16.84
CA GLY A 138 -11.90 5.36 15.87
C GLY A 138 -13.14 4.50 15.83
N ILE A 139 -13.08 3.29 16.39
CA ILE A 139 -14.23 2.38 16.53
C ILE A 139 -14.17 1.68 17.89
N PRO A 140 -15.32 1.27 18.42
CA PRO A 140 -15.40 0.58 19.72
C PRO A 140 -14.61 -0.73 19.75
#